data_b696d242c6904650f7672b9b8542b697
#
_entry.id   b696d242c6904650f7672b9b8542b697
#
_cell.length_a   1.000
_cell.length_b   1.000
_cell.length_c   1.000
_cell.angle_alpha   90.00
_cell.angle_beta   90.00
_cell.angle_gamma   90.00
#
_symmetry.space_group_name_H-M   'P 1'
#
loop_
_entity.id
_entity.type
_entity.pdbx_description
1 polymer ?
#
loop_
_entity_poly.entity_id
_entity_poly.type
_entity_poly.pdbx_seq_one_letter_code
_entity_poly.pdbx_strand_id
1 'polypeptide(L)'
;GGQNLKHIKSIDISGLDKRIDDVKITVASDVKNPLCGPQGASAVYGPQKGATPEMIKILDDNLKHLTEIIKKDLKKDIRNIPGAGAAGGLGAALIAFLDANIRSGIEIIMELSNFEQQVKNCDVVITGEGSTDYQTMFGKVPYGVGQVAKKYNKPLICISGSLKEGYESLYDEGVTALFSISPGPISLKDSIERGDELLERVSENVMRIFFLRGDV
;
A
#
# COMPACT_ATOMS: atom_id res chain seq x y z
N GLY A 1 16.02 -10.95 -19.67
CA GLY A 1 15.72 -10.79 -18.26
C GLY A 1 16.81 -9.99 -17.55
N GLY A 2 16.70 -9.84 -16.21
CA GLY A 2 17.59 -9.01 -15.39
C GLY A 2 19.08 -9.29 -15.53
N GLN A 3 19.47 -10.52 -15.87
CA GLN A 3 20.87 -10.87 -16.11
C GLN A 3 21.51 -10.10 -17.27
N ASN A 4 20.73 -9.66 -18.24
CA ASN A 4 21.25 -8.99 -19.44
C ASN A 4 21.37 -7.46 -19.26
N LEU A 5 20.88 -6.88 -18.18
CA LEU A 5 20.95 -5.44 -17.91
C LEU A 5 22.39 -4.91 -17.88
N LYS A 6 23.36 -5.74 -17.48
CA LYS A 6 24.80 -5.41 -17.48
C LYS A 6 25.36 -5.05 -18.87
N HIS A 7 24.66 -5.43 -19.93
CA HIS A 7 25.10 -5.15 -21.31
C HIS A 7 24.55 -3.82 -21.87
N ILE A 8 23.64 -3.15 -21.15
CA ILE A 8 23.11 -1.86 -21.55
C ILE A 8 24.22 -0.82 -21.43
N LYS A 9 24.51 -0.10 -22.51
CA LYS A 9 25.54 0.94 -22.58
C LYS A 9 24.97 2.35 -22.64
N SER A 10 23.77 2.49 -23.21
CA SER A 10 23.09 3.75 -23.37
C SER A 10 21.58 3.54 -23.51
N ILE A 11 20.83 4.60 -23.22
CA ILE A 11 19.39 4.67 -23.37
C ILE A 11 19.08 5.87 -24.26
N ASP A 12 18.34 5.62 -25.32
CA ASP A 12 17.82 6.64 -26.23
C ASP A 12 16.30 6.61 -26.21
N ILE A 13 15.68 7.72 -25.84
CA ILE A 13 14.22 7.92 -25.79
C ILE A 13 13.73 8.87 -26.89
N SER A 14 14.57 9.22 -27.85
CA SER A 14 14.19 10.14 -28.94
C SER A 14 13.00 9.66 -29.77
N GLY A 15 12.76 8.34 -29.79
CA GLY A 15 11.62 7.71 -30.44
C GLY A 15 10.36 7.59 -29.58
N LEU A 16 10.38 8.10 -28.35
CA LEU A 16 9.20 8.08 -27.50
C LEU A 16 8.09 8.97 -28.08
N ASP A 17 6.86 8.50 -28.06
CA ASP A 17 5.70 9.25 -28.56
C ASP A 17 5.52 10.54 -27.72
N LYS A 18 5.57 11.69 -28.36
CA LYS A 18 5.46 12.99 -27.67
C LYS A 18 4.15 13.20 -26.92
N ARG A 19 3.10 12.47 -27.25
CA ARG A 19 1.83 12.53 -26.51
C ARG A 19 1.98 12.09 -25.04
N ILE A 20 3.04 11.36 -24.72
CA ILE A 20 3.34 10.97 -23.35
C ILE A 20 3.60 12.19 -22.45
N ASP A 21 4.17 13.26 -22.99
CA ASP A 21 4.46 14.48 -22.24
C ASP A 21 3.17 15.17 -21.72
N ASP A 22 2.06 14.95 -22.41
CA ASP A 22 0.74 15.50 -22.05
C ASP A 22 -0.07 14.56 -21.12
N VAL A 23 0.46 13.37 -20.77
CA VAL A 23 -0.23 12.35 -19.99
C VAL A 23 0.32 12.26 -18.58
N LYS A 24 -0.53 12.51 -17.57
CA LYS A 24 -0.18 12.25 -16.17
C LYS A 24 -0.37 10.78 -15.84
N ILE A 25 0.73 10.06 -15.62
CA ILE A 25 0.72 8.65 -15.25
C ILE A 25 0.87 8.52 -13.73
N THR A 26 -0.10 7.90 -13.08
CA THR A 26 -0.07 7.56 -11.65
C THR A 26 -0.11 6.06 -11.49
N VAL A 27 0.83 5.53 -10.71
CA VAL A 27 0.95 4.09 -10.44
C VAL A 27 0.50 3.81 -9.01
N ALA A 28 -0.52 2.98 -8.86
CA ALA A 28 -0.93 2.48 -7.56
C ALA A 28 0.04 1.39 -7.10
N SER A 29 0.76 1.63 -6.01
CA SER A 29 1.65 0.63 -5.42
C SER A 29 1.83 0.87 -3.93
N ASP A 30 1.54 -0.15 -3.13
CA ASP A 30 1.77 -0.14 -1.68
C ASP A 30 3.18 -0.62 -1.30
N VAL A 31 3.99 -0.96 -2.31
CA VAL A 31 5.39 -1.35 -2.14
C VAL A 31 6.27 -0.11 -2.08
N LYS A 32 7.04 0.04 -1.01
CA LYS A 32 7.98 1.15 -0.79
C LYS A 32 9.45 0.78 -1.05
N ASN A 33 9.72 -0.44 -1.47
CA ASN A 33 11.08 -0.91 -1.71
C ASN A 33 11.78 -0.10 -2.79
N PRO A 34 13.05 0.33 -2.56
CA PRO A 34 13.87 0.93 -3.61
C PRO A 34 14.22 -0.10 -4.68
N LEU A 35 14.80 0.34 -5.78
CA LEU A 35 15.17 -0.57 -6.87
C LEU A 35 16.25 -1.55 -6.46
N CYS A 36 17.29 -1.10 -5.76
CA CYS A 36 18.50 -1.85 -5.44
C CYS A 36 18.85 -1.82 -3.96
N GLY A 37 19.77 -2.70 -3.56
CA GLY A 37 20.31 -2.78 -2.22
C GLY A 37 19.60 -3.81 -1.34
N PRO A 38 19.88 -3.82 0.00
CA PRO A 38 19.36 -4.84 0.91
C PRO A 38 17.83 -4.91 0.98
N GLN A 39 17.16 -3.79 0.72
CA GLN A 39 15.70 -3.69 0.65
C GLN A 39 15.20 -3.57 -0.79
N GLY A 40 16.07 -3.77 -1.78
CA GLY A 40 15.75 -3.64 -3.19
C GLY A 40 14.96 -4.82 -3.75
N ALA A 41 14.54 -4.66 -5.00
CA ALA A 41 13.69 -5.63 -5.69
C ALA A 41 14.26 -7.05 -5.69
N SER A 42 15.55 -7.20 -5.99
CA SER A 42 16.19 -8.53 -6.08
C SER A 42 16.31 -9.18 -4.71
N ALA A 43 16.70 -8.43 -3.68
CA ALA A 43 16.91 -8.95 -2.33
C ALA A 43 15.60 -9.40 -1.67
N VAL A 44 14.54 -8.61 -1.82
CA VAL A 44 13.26 -8.85 -1.13
C VAL A 44 12.39 -9.85 -1.88
N TYR A 45 12.29 -9.74 -3.20
CA TYR A 45 11.36 -10.55 -3.99
C TYR A 45 12.01 -11.71 -4.75
N GLY A 46 13.35 -11.74 -4.81
CA GLY A 46 14.10 -12.81 -5.47
C GLY A 46 13.91 -14.19 -4.84
N PRO A 47 14.07 -14.33 -3.50
CA PRO A 47 14.00 -15.64 -2.84
C PRO A 47 12.70 -16.39 -3.10
N GLN A 48 11.57 -15.75 -2.95
CA GLN A 48 10.24 -16.36 -3.19
C GLN A 48 10.01 -16.77 -4.66
N LYS A 49 10.84 -16.24 -5.58
CA LYS A 49 10.82 -16.58 -7.02
C LYS A 49 11.92 -17.57 -7.41
N GLY A 50 12.60 -18.17 -6.42
CA GLY A 50 13.61 -19.20 -6.61
C GLY A 50 15.03 -18.68 -6.91
N ALA A 51 15.30 -17.38 -6.69
CA ALA A 51 16.65 -16.86 -6.84
C ALA A 51 17.57 -17.31 -5.69
N THR A 52 18.75 -17.83 -6.03
CA THR A 52 19.81 -18.13 -5.05
C THR A 52 20.49 -16.83 -4.57
N PRO A 53 21.23 -16.85 -3.44
CA PRO A 53 21.98 -15.68 -2.98
C PRO A 53 22.92 -15.10 -4.05
N GLU A 54 23.56 -15.94 -4.84
CA GLU A 54 24.45 -15.53 -5.94
C GLU A 54 23.65 -14.84 -7.05
N MET A 55 22.48 -15.39 -7.41
CA MET A 55 21.60 -14.77 -8.40
C MET A 55 21.09 -13.41 -7.91
N ILE A 56 20.72 -13.28 -6.64
CA ILE A 56 20.26 -12.03 -6.04
C ILE A 56 21.34 -10.96 -6.19
N LYS A 57 22.59 -11.29 -5.86
CA LYS A 57 23.71 -10.37 -6.01
C LYS A 57 23.91 -9.92 -7.45
N ILE A 58 23.91 -10.84 -8.40
CA ILE A 58 24.06 -10.54 -9.84
C ILE A 58 22.91 -9.64 -10.31
N LEU A 59 21.68 -9.93 -9.93
CA LEU A 59 20.51 -9.16 -10.34
C LEU A 59 20.53 -7.76 -9.72
N ASP A 60 20.91 -7.63 -8.46
CA ASP A 60 21.01 -6.33 -7.79
C ASP A 60 22.12 -5.45 -8.39
N ASP A 61 23.30 -6.04 -8.68
CA ASP A 61 24.38 -5.33 -9.34
C ASP A 61 23.99 -4.87 -10.77
N ASN A 62 23.24 -5.70 -11.48
CA ASN A 62 22.72 -5.33 -12.81
C ASN A 62 21.66 -4.22 -12.76
N LEU A 63 20.80 -4.23 -11.74
CA LEU A 63 19.86 -3.13 -11.52
C LEU A 63 20.60 -1.84 -11.14
N LYS A 64 21.64 -1.91 -10.31
CA LYS A 64 22.50 -0.75 -10.01
C LYS A 64 23.13 -0.19 -11.28
N HIS A 65 23.69 -1.05 -12.12
CA HIS A 65 24.25 -0.63 -13.40
C HIS A 65 23.20 0.11 -14.25
N LEU A 66 21.97 -0.43 -14.34
CA LEU A 66 20.88 0.23 -15.06
C LEU A 66 20.58 1.63 -14.50
N THR A 67 20.60 1.82 -13.16
CA THR A 67 20.37 3.14 -12.56
C THR A 67 21.42 4.15 -12.96
N GLU A 68 22.69 3.74 -13.07
CA GLU A 68 23.78 4.61 -13.50
C GLU A 68 23.60 5.06 -14.97
N ILE A 69 23.17 4.16 -15.85
CA ILE A 69 22.88 4.50 -17.25
C ILE A 69 21.68 5.46 -17.34
N ILE A 70 20.60 5.19 -16.60
CA ILE A 70 19.42 6.07 -16.52
C ILE A 70 19.84 7.47 -16.04
N LYS A 71 20.62 7.53 -14.96
CA LYS A 71 21.12 8.80 -14.43
C LYS A 71 21.99 9.57 -15.43
N LYS A 72 22.87 8.86 -16.13
CA LYS A 72 23.75 9.44 -17.14
C LYS A 72 22.97 9.99 -18.33
N ASP A 73 22.08 9.18 -18.91
CA ASP A 73 21.46 9.47 -20.21
C ASP A 73 20.16 10.27 -20.07
N LEU A 74 19.32 9.95 -19.06
CA LEU A 74 18.03 10.61 -18.82
C LEU A 74 18.07 11.68 -17.72
N LYS A 75 19.20 11.85 -17.01
CA LYS A 75 19.37 12.81 -15.90
C LYS A 75 18.42 12.56 -14.71
N LYS A 76 17.90 11.33 -14.56
CA LYS A 76 16.98 10.92 -13.49
C LYS A 76 17.69 9.98 -12.51
N ASP A 77 17.69 10.32 -11.23
CA ASP A 77 18.21 9.45 -10.17
C ASP A 77 17.05 8.68 -9.53
N ILE A 78 16.87 7.44 -9.97
CA ILE A 78 15.71 6.61 -9.57
C ILE A 78 16.05 5.53 -8.54
N ARG A 79 17.31 5.38 -8.17
CA ARG A 79 17.83 4.25 -7.41
C ARG A 79 17.11 4.06 -6.07
N ASN A 80 16.92 5.16 -5.34
CA ASN A 80 16.40 5.17 -3.99
C ASN A 80 14.95 5.65 -3.89
N ILE A 81 14.27 5.84 -5.01
CA ILE A 81 12.87 6.26 -5.00
C ILE A 81 12.00 5.15 -4.38
N PRO A 82 11.19 5.44 -3.36
CA PRO A 82 10.26 4.48 -2.80
C PRO A 82 9.31 3.94 -3.88
N GLY A 83 9.17 2.62 -3.95
CA GLY A 83 8.35 1.97 -4.96
C GLY A 83 9.05 1.67 -6.30
N ALA A 84 10.27 2.20 -6.53
CA ALA A 84 11.03 1.88 -7.74
C ALA A 84 11.27 0.37 -7.90
N GLY A 85 11.38 -0.38 -6.79
CA GLY A 85 11.53 -1.84 -6.78
C GLY A 85 10.25 -2.62 -7.04
N ALA A 86 9.09 -1.96 -7.11
CA ALA A 86 7.82 -2.62 -7.36
C ALA A 86 7.85 -3.45 -8.64
N ALA A 87 7.25 -4.65 -8.57
CA ALA A 87 7.20 -5.61 -9.67
C ALA A 87 8.57 -5.90 -10.32
N GLY A 88 9.62 -5.97 -9.48
CA GLY A 88 10.98 -6.31 -9.95
C GLY A 88 11.68 -5.22 -10.74
N GLY A 89 11.28 -3.96 -10.56
CA GLY A 89 11.85 -2.78 -11.23
C GLY A 89 10.94 -2.16 -12.29
N LEU A 90 9.72 -2.65 -12.48
CA LEU A 90 8.74 -1.98 -13.36
C LEU A 90 8.43 -0.57 -12.84
N GLY A 91 8.34 -0.37 -11.51
CA GLY A 91 8.20 0.95 -10.90
C GLY A 91 9.29 1.93 -11.36
N ALA A 92 10.54 1.48 -11.32
CA ALA A 92 11.67 2.26 -11.81
C ALA A 92 11.56 2.63 -13.30
N ALA A 93 11.13 1.68 -14.13
CA ALA A 93 10.95 1.93 -15.56
C ALA A 93 9.86 2.98 -15.82
N LEU A 94 8.72 2.88 -15.14
CA LEU A 94 7.62 3.84 -15.28
C LEU A 94 8.03 5.24 -14.84
N ILE A 95 8.80 5.37 -13.75
CA ILE A 95 9.36 6.65 -13.31
C ILE A 95 10.35 7.19 -14.35
N ALA A 96 11.31 6.35 -14.80
CA ALA A 96 12.40 6.79 -15.65
C ALA A 96 11.94 7.23 -17.03
N PHE A 97 11.05 6.45 -17.65
CA PHE A 97 10.68 6.62 -19.06
C PHE A 97 9.38 7.40 -19.27
N LEU A 98 8.47 7.37 -18.30
CA LEU A 98 7.13 7.93 -18.45
C LEU A 98 6.80 9.01 -17.39
N ASP A 99 7.77 9.43 -16.60
CA ASP A 99 7.57 10.40 -15.51
C ASP A 99 6.43 10.04 -14.56
N ALA A 100 6.20 8.73 -14.37
CA ALA A 100 5.13 8.24 -13.55
C ALA A 100 5.33 8.59 -12.07
N ASN A 101 4.25 8.96 -11.41
CA ASN A 101 4.21 9.17 -9.97
C ASN A 101 3.68 7.91 -9.27
N ILE A 102 4.46 7.37 -8.32
CA ILE A 102 4.02 6.22 -7.51
C ILE A 102 3.30 6.75 -6.27
N ARG A 103 2.09 6.25 -6.04
CA ARG A 103 1.26 6.58 -4.88
C ARG A 103 0.65 5.30 -4.30
N SER A 104 0.30 5.33 -3.02
CA SER A 104 -0.41 4.19 -2.42
C SER A 104 -1.81 4.05 -3.02
N GLY A 105 -2.30 2.81 -3.11
CA GLY A 105 -3.63 2.52 -3.65
C GLY A 105 -4.72 3.25 -2.87
N ILE A 106 -4.60 3.26 -1.55
CA ILE A 106 -5.58 3.93 -0.68
C ILE A 106 -5.64 5.44 -0.90
N GLU A 107 -4.49 6.13 -1.09
CA GLU A 107 -4.49 7.57 -1.38
C GLU A 107 -5.22 7.90 -2.68
N ILE A 108 -4.98 7.09 -3.72
CA ILE A 108 -5.63 7.28 -5.02
C ILE A 108 -7.15 7.08 -4.91
N ILE A 109 -7.58 6.02 -4.24
CA ILE A 109 -9.01 5.73 -4.07
C ILE A 109 -9.69 6.80 -3.22
N MET A 110 -9.06 7.27 -2.15
CA MET A 110 -9.60 8.36 -1.34
C MET A 110 -9.76 9.66 -2.13
N GLU A 111 -8.81 10.00 -2.98
CA GLU A 111 -8.90 11.17 -3.85
C GLU A 111 -10.04 11.01 -4.87
N LEU A 112 -10.09 9.90 -5.60
CA LEU A 112 -11.11 9.66 -6.62
C LEU A 112 -12.54 9.59 -6.06
N SER A 113 -12.69 9.11 -4.82
CA SER A 113 -14.00 9.04 -4.15
C SER A 113 -14.40 10.33 -3.43
N ASN A 114 -13.56 11.36 -3.43
CA ASN A 114 -13.73 12.55 -2.58
C ASN A 114 -13.95 12.19 -1.10
N PHE A 115 -13.26 11.15 -0.62
CA PHE A 115 -13.43 10.56 0.72
C PHE A 115 -13.28 11.62 1.83
N GLU A 116 -12.30 12.48 1.72
CA GLU A 116 -12.04 13.54 2.70
C GLU A 116 -13.24 14.47 2.89
N GLN A 117 -13.93 14.82 1.81
CA GLN A 117 -15.13 15.66 1.88
C GLN A 117 -16.30 14.90 2.53
N GLN A 118 -16.42 13.60 2.30
CA GLN A 118 -17.45 12.77 2.93
C GLN A 118 -17.19 12.66 4.44
N VAL A 119 -15.94 12.45 4.84
CA VAL A 119 -15.56 12.37 6.26
C VAL A 119 -15.86 13.68 7.00
N LYS A 120 -15.66 14.84 6.38
CA LYS A 120 -16.01 16.12 7.00
C LYS A 120 -17.50 16.20 7.40
N ASN A 121 -18.36 15.60 6.63
CA ASN A 121 -19.81 15.74 6.73
C ASN A 121 -20.50 14.56 7.42
N CYS A 122 -19.77 13.54 7.87
CA CYS A 122 -20.34 12.41 8.59
C CYS A 122 -20.20 12.56 10.11
N ASP A 123 -20.97 11.78 10.86
CA ASP A 123 -20.90 11.70 12.32
C ASP A 123 -19.92 10.62 12.78
N VAL A 124 -19.77 9.56 12.00
CA VAL A 124 -18.88 8.42 12.27
C VAL A 124 -18.32 7.86 10.98
N VAL A 125 -17.09 7.40 11.03
CA VAL A 125 -16.45 6.66 9.93
C VAL A 125 -16.36 5.20 10.35
N ILE A 126 -16.68 4.27 9.44
CA ILE A 126 -16.52 2.83 9.67
C ILE A 126 -15.60 2.28 8.59
N THR A 127 -14.63 1.52 8.99
CA THR A 127 -13.70 0.80 8.11
C THR A 127 -13.50 -0.63 8.57
N GLY A 128 -12.83 -1.42 7.78
CA GLY A 128 -12.49 -2.80 8.15
C GLY A 128 -11.53 -3.46 7.20
N GLU A 129 -11.03 -4.60 7.64
CA GLU A 129 -10.18 -5.51 6.85
C GLU A 129 -10.33 -6.96 7.34
N GLY A 130 -9.74 -7.92 6.63
CA GLY A 130 -9.81 -9.32 7.01
C GLY A 130 -9.07 -9.64 8.32
N SER A 131 -7.93 -8.99 8.57
CA SER A 131 -7.14 -9.18 9.79
C SER A 131 -6.32 -7.94 10.07
N THR A 132 -6.52 -7.35 11.24
CA THR A 132 -5.78 -6.18 11.71
C THR A 132 -4.66 -6.61 12.65
N ASP A 133 -3.45 -6.16 12.36
CA ASP A 133 -2.23 -6.41 13.12
C ASP A 133 -1.28 -5.20 13.02
N TYR A 134 -0.07 -5.34 13.59
CA TYR A 134 0.96 -4.29 13.51
C TYR A 134 1.29 -3.88 12.05
N GLN A 135 1.10 -4.75 11.05
CA GLN A 135 1.40 -4.43 9.65
C GLN A 135 0.38 -3.46 9.05
N THR A 136 -0.80 -3.33 9.65
CA THR A 136 -1.83 -2.38 9.21
C THR A 136 -1.34 -0.94 9.27
N MET A 137 -0.40 -0.62 10.18
CA MET A 137 0.29 0.66 10.30
C MET A 137 1.11 1.05 9.06
N PHE A 138 1.49 0.09 8.22
CA PHE A 138 2.34 0.35 7.06
C PHE A 138 1.58 0.76 5.79
N GLY A 139 0.41 1.40 5.96
CA GLY A 139 -0.32 2.03 4.88
C GLY A 139 -1.49 1.21 4.34
N LYS A 140 -2.00 0.23 5.11
CA LYS A 140 -3.26 -0.44 4.77
C LYS A 140 -4.46 0.48 4.96
N VAL A 141 -5.64 0.03 4.51
CA VAL A 141 -6.87 0.81 4.50
C VAL A 141 -7.22 1.42 5.86
N PRO A 142 -7.25 0.67 7.00
CA PRO A 142 -7.62 1.27 8.28
C PRO A 142 -6.68 2.38 8.74
N TYR A 143 -5.37 2.27 8.46
CA TYR A 143 -4.41 3.33 8.74
C TYR A 143 -4.71 4.59 7.92
N GLY A 144 -4.87 4.46 6.60
CA GLY A 144 -5.14 5.60 5.73
C GLY A 144 -6.46 6.31 6.09
N VAL A 145 -7.51 5.55 6.35
CA VAL A 145 -8.80 6.07 6.83
C VAL A 145 -8.63 6.78 8.18
N GLY A 146 -7.84 6.20 9.09
CA GLY A 146 -7.50 6.76 10.39
C GLY A 146 -6.88 8.15 10.30
N GLN A 147 -5.92 8.35 9.41
CA GLN A 147 -5.29 9.65 9.20
C GLN A 147 -6.30 10.73 8.78
N VAL A 148 -7.25 10.38 7.90
CA VAL A 148 -8.30 11.33 7.48
C VAL A 148 -9.30 11.59 8.61
N ALA A 149 -9.75 10.56 9.32
CA ALA A 149 -10.67 10.70 10.45
C ALA A 149 -10.05 11.57 11.56
N LYS A 150 -8.78 11.35 11.91
CA LYS A 150 -8.01 12.13 12.87
C LYS A 150 -7.92 13.60 12.47
N LYS A 151 -7.61 13.88 11.20
CA LYS A 151 -7.53 15.23 10.65
C LYS A 151 -8.81 16.04 10.87
N TYR A 152 -9.97 15.39 10.79
CA TYR A 152 -11.29 16.03 10.95
C TYR A 152 -11.96 15.75 12.29
N ASN A 153 -11.22 15.17 13.23
CA ASN A 153 -11.71 14.82 14.57
C ASN A 153 -13.02 14.02 14.54
N LYS A 154 -13.09 13.05 13.62
CA LYS A 154 -14.24 12.16 13.47
C LYS A 154 -13.98 10.82 14.15
N PRO A 155 -14.95 10.27 14.90
CA PRO A 155 -14.80 8.93 15.44
C PRO A 155 -14.70 7.92 14.31
N LEU A 156 -13.70 7.04 14.41
CA LEU A 156 -13.45 5.96 13.46
C LEU A 156 -13.56 4.61 14.16
N ILE A 157 -14.43 3.78 13.65
CA ILE A 157 -14.61 2.40 14.11
C ILE A 157 -14.02 1.45 13.06
N CYS A 158 -13.11 0.57 13.47
CA CYS A 158 -12.58 -0.48 12.62
C CYS A 158 -13.18 -1.83 13.00
N ILE A 159 -13.83 -2.50 12.05
CA ILE A 159 -14.41 -3.84 12.23
C ILE A 159 -13.64 -4.82 11.36
N SER A 160 -12.98 -5.79 11.97
CA SER A 160 -12.08 -6.71 11.26
C SER A 160 -12.47 -8.17 11.48
N GLY A 161 -12.10 -9.02 10.55
CA GLY A 161 -12.29 -10.47 10.69
C GLY A 161 -11.60 -11.03 11.94
N SER A 162 -10.38 -10.53 12.22
CA SER A 162 -9.64 -10.83 13.45
C SER A 162 -8.74 -9.65 13.85
N LEU A 163 -8.50 -9.54 15.16
CA LEU A 163 -7.51 -8.64 15.75
C LEU A 163 -6.32 -9.46 16.22
N LYS A 164 -5.12 -9.13 15.80
CA LYS A 164 -3.86 -9.79 16.18
C LYS A 164 -2.97 -8.82 16.92
N GLU A 165 -1.90 -9.33 17.51
CA GLU A 165 -0.92 -8.55 18.26
C GLU A 165 -0.50 -7.27 17.53
N GLY A 166 -0.46 -6.16 18.25
CA GLY A 166 -0.03 -4.85 17.75
C GLY A 166 -1.13 -4.03 17.06
N TYR A 167 -2.40 -4.48 17.02
CA TYR A 167 -3.50 -3.69 16.47
C TYR A 167 -3.75 -2.40 17.26
N GLU A 168 -3.38 -2.37 18.53
CA GLU A 168 -3.59 -1.25 19.45
C GLU A 168 -2.89 0.03 18.97
N SER A 169 -1.81 -0.10 18.22
CA SER A 169 -1.08 1.05 17.65
C SER A 169 -1.95 1.93 16.75
N LEU A 170 -3.05 1.39 16.21
CA LEU A 170 -3.99 2.17 15.40
C LEU A 170 -4.78 3.21 16.20
N TYR A 171 -4.87 3.09 17.52
CA TYR A 171 -5.51 4.12 18.36
C TYR A 171 -4.78 5.45 18.25
N ASP A 172 -3.45 5.43 18.20
CA ASP A 172 -2.63 6.62 18.02
C ASP A 172 -2.75 7.22 16.61
N GLU A 173 -3.27 6.44 15.67
CA GLU A 173 -3.41 6.82 14.25
C GLU A 173 -4.83 7.21 13.86
N GLY A 174 -5.70 7.45 14.84
CA GLY A 174 -7.03 8.01 14.63
C GLY A 174 -8.17 7.01 14.65
N VAL A 175 -7.89 5.72 14.93
CA VAL A 175 -8.95 4.74 15.18
C VAL A 175 -9.48 4.92 16.60
N THR A 176 -10.79 5.10 16.75
CA THR A 176 -11.45 5.29 18.05
C THR A 176 -11.73 3.96 18.74
N ALA A 177 -12.14 2.95 17.98
CA ALA A 177 -12.45 1.62 18.48
C ALA A 177 -12.20 0.54 17.43
N LEU A 178 -11.77 -0.64 17.89
CA LEU A 178 -11.56 -1.81 17.05
C LEU A 178 -12.43 -2.98 17.54
N PHE A 179 -13.06 -3.68 16.61
CA PHE A 179 -13.89 -4.84 16.88
C PHE A 179 -13.50 -6.00 15.97
N SER A 180 -13.49 -7.22 16.53
CA SER A 180 -13.44 -8.45 15.75
C SER A 180 -14.85 -8.95 15.49
N ILE A 181 -15.13 -9.44 14.27
CA ILE A 181 -16.39 -10.14 14.00
C ILE A 181 -16.42 -11.54 14.62
N SER A 182 -15.29 -12.06 15.03
CA SER A 182 -15.16 -13.39 15.63
C SER A 182 -15.83 -13.43 17.00
N PRO A 183 -16.88 -14.26 17.20
CA PRO A 183 -17.61 -14.30 18.47
C PRO A 183 -16.88 -15.09 19.58
N GLY A 184 -15.76 -15.70 19.26
CA GLY A 184 -14.94 -16.58 20.09
C GLY A 184 -14.10 -17.53 19.26
N PRO A 185 -13.61 -18.63 19.82
CA PRO A 185 -12.86 -19.63 19.05
C PRO A 185 -13.71 -20.19 17.91
N ILE A 186 -13.30 -19.88 16.67
CA ILE A 186 -13.98 -20.32 15.44
C ILE A 186 -12.90 -20.67 14.41
N SER A 187 -13.15 -21.66 13.54
CA SER A 187 -12.23 -21.98 12.47
C SER A 187 -12.19 -20.84 11.43
N LEU A 188 -11.03 -20.67 10.76
CA LEU A 188 -10.92 -19.67 9.68
C LEU A 188 -11.95 -19.93 8.57
N LYS A 189 -12.21 -21.20 8.25
CA LYS A 189 -13.20 -21.60 7.26
C LYS A 189 -14.60 -21.11 7.66
N ASP A 190 -15.04 -21.45 8.87
CA ASP A 190 -16.36 -21.03 9.35
C ASP A 190 -16.49 -19.52 9.50
N SER A 191 -15.40 -18.84 9.89
CA SER A 191 -15.37 -17.38 9.97
C SER A 191 -15.54 -16.72 8.60
N ILE A 192 -14.95 -17.28 7.53
CA ILE A 192 -15.13 -16.80 6.17
C ILE A 192 -16.53 -17.13 5.65
N GLU A 193 -17.02 -18.35 5.85
CA GLU A 193 -18.33 -18.78 5.36
C GLU A 193 -19.50 -18.02 6.01
N ARG A 194 -19.32 -17.56 7.26
CA ARG A 194 -20.32 -16.79 8.02
C ARG A 194 -19.96 -15.31 8.16
N GLY A 195 -19.07 -14.80 7.32
CA GLY A 195 -18.52 -13.46 7.45
C GLY A 195 -19.58 -12.36 7.40
N ASP A 196 -20.59 -12.50 6.55
CA ASP A 196 -21.73 -11.60 6.42
C ASP A 196 -22.59 -11.55 7.70
N GLU A 197 -23.02 -12.72 8.21
CA GLU A 197 -23.77 -12.84 9.48
C GLU A 197 -23.00 -12.23 10.66
N LEU A 198 -21.70 -12.57 10.75
CA LEU A 198 -20.86 -12.12 11.85
C LEU A 198 -20.63 -10.60 11.79
N LEU A 199 -20.44 -10.05 10.60
CA LEU A 199 -20.28 -8.61 10.40
C LEU A 199 -21.58 -7.87 10.75
N GLU A 200 -22.74 -8.36 10.32
CA GLU A 200 -24.04 -7.77 10.65
C GLU A 200 -24.24 -7.68 12.17
N ARG A 201 -24.00 -8.77 12.90
CA ARG A 201 -24.15 -8.83 14.36
C ARG A 201 -23.25 -7.84 15.09
N VAL A 202 -21.98 -7.74 14.70
CA VAL A 202 -21.06 -6.79 15.32
C VAL A 202 -21.44 -5.36 14.97
N SER A 203 -21.78 -5.09 13.72
CA SER A 203 -22.20 -3.77 13.26
C SER A 203 -23.46 -3.30 14.00
N GLU A 204 -24.44 -4.17 14.21
CA GLU A 204 -25.62 -3.85 15.01
C GLU A 204 -25.24 -3.42 16.44
N ASN A 205 -24.37 -4.20 17.11
CA ASN A 205 -23.93 -3.88 18.48
C ASN A 205 -23.17 -2.54 18.54
N VAL A 206 -22.30 -2.28 17.56
CA VAL A 206 -21.56 -1.03 17.44
C VAL A 206 -22.52 0.15 17.29
N MET A 207 -23.52 0.01 16.44
CA MET A 207 -24.52 1.09 16.22
C MET A 207 -25.44 1.29 17.44
N ARG A 208 -25.78 0.24 18.16
CA ARG A 208 -26.51 0.38 19.44
C ARG A 208 -25.74 1.25 20.44
N ILE A 209 -24.43 1.08 20.56
CA ILE A 209 -23.58 1.93 21.43
C ILE A 209 -23.54 3.38 20.91
N PHE A 210 -23.44 3.54 19.60
CA PHE A 210 -23.38 4.88 18.99
C PHE A 210 -24.66 5.68 19.23
N PHE A 211 -25.82 5.05 19.09
CA PHE A 211 -27.13 5.73 19.29
C PHE A 211 -27.47 5.95 20.75
N LEU A 212 -26.87 5.22 21.71
CA LEU A 212 -27.05 5.50 23.14
C LEU A 212 -26.53 6.91 23.56
N ARG A 213 -25.69 7.52 22.75
CA ARG A 213 -25.21 8.90 22.98
C ARG A 213 -26.19 10.00 22.54
N GLY A 214 -27.26 9.63 21.85
CA GLY A 214 -28.24 10.60 21.32
C GLY A 214 -29.38 11.00 22.28
N ASP A 215 -29.51 10.32 23.44
CA ASP A 215 -30.63 10.50 24.40
C ASP A 215 -30.17 11.07 25.76
N VAL A 216 -29.02 11.78 25.81
CA VAL A 216 -28.55 12.48 27.01
C VAL A 216 -28.41 13.97 26.77
#